data_a5de4b0fd29e1e94affc2bdb55205417
#
_entry.id   a5de4b0fd29e1e94affc2bdb55205417
#
_cell.length_a   1.000
_cell.length_b   1.000
_cell.length_c   1.000
_cell.angle_alpha   90.00
_cell.angle_beta   90.00
_cell.angle_gamma   90.00
#
_symmetry.space_group_name_H-M   'P 1'
#
loop_
_entity.id
_entity.type
_entity.pdbx_description
1 polymer ?
#
loop_
_entity_poly.entity_id
_entity_poly.type
_entity_poly.pdbx_seq_one_letter_code
_entity_poly.pdbx_strand_id
1 'polypeptide(L)'
;EAKKSALEVGFPIMLKASNGGGGRGMRIVNCVEDLAKEFEEAKNESKKAFGDDKIFIEKYLRSPKHIEVQILGDNYGNVVHLFDRDCSVQRRHQKVVEYAPAFSVPDETRQIIFDSAIRLAKKVSYRNAGTLEFLVDADNNPYFIEMNPRIQVEHTVTEMITGIDLVQSQILIAEGYSLDSKEIGIPSQDSIHCIGYAIQTRVTTEDPSNNFLPDTGEITVYRSGSGNGIRLDGGNAYTGAVISPFYDSLLVKAISHDRTFEGAVRKSIRAMREMRIRGVKTNIPFLINVLNHPTFINGKCYTTFIEETPELFQLEQSQDRATKIIEFLGDRIVNSNNGPKGFFENRVLPKYDKEAPVYGARDEFLKLGPKDFMQKIKDAKKLYVTDTTMRDAQQSLMATRMRSKDLCGAAYATNAFMQNAFSVEAWGGATYDTAYRFLKESPWKRLELLRKRMPNTLI
;
A
#
# COMPACT_ATOMS: atom_id res chain seq x y z
N GLU A 1 30.24 8.45 22.94
CA GLU A 1 29.88 8.77 21.55
C GLU A 1 28.37 8.91 21.41
N ALA A 2 27.58 7.88 21.72
CA ALA A 2 26.12 7.89 21.63
C ALA A 2 25.46 9.06 22.42
N LYS A 3 25.95 9.37 23.66
CA LYS A 3 25.42 10.47 24.44
C LYS A 3 25.65 11.83 23.77
N LYS A 4 26.79 12.02 23.10
CA LYS A 4 27.11 13.26 22.40
C LYS A 4 26.19 13.42 21.19
N SER A 5 26.06 12.39 20.38
CA SER A 5 25.16 12.39 19.23
C SER A 5 23.68 12.58 19.62
N ALA A 6 23.23 11.95 20.71
CA ALA A 6 21.86 12.13 21.20
C ALA A 6 21.58 13.58 21.66
N LEU A 7 22.56 14.26 22.26
CA LEU A 7 22.43 15.67 22.64
C LEU A 7 22.46 16.62 21.45
N GLU A 8 23.21 16.27 20.40
CA GLU A 8 23.23 17.02 19.12
C GLU A 8 21.91 16.89 18.35
N VAL A 9 21.32 15.70 18.34
CA VAL A 9 20.03 15.43 17.70
C VAL A 9 18.87 16.08 18.48
N GLY A 10 18.97 16.10 19.82
CA GLY A 10 17.92 16.63 20.72
C GLY A 10 16.82 15.61 21.01
N PHE A 11 16.46 15.49 22.30
CA PHE A 11 15.40 14.59 22.77
C PHE A 11 13.99 15.11 22.43
N PRO A 12 13.02 14.19 22.22
CA PRO A 12 13.14 12.73 22.21
C PRO A 12 13.88 12.20 20.98
N ILE A 13 14.56 11.06 21.15
CA ILE A 13 15.26 10.37 20.08
C ILE A 13 14.71 8.96 19.87
N MET A 14 14.96 8.42 18.69
CA MET A 14 14.69 7.02 18.34
C MET A 14 16.01 6.27 18.20
N LEU A 15 16.16 5.19 18.96
CA LEU A 15 17.22 4.21 18.74
C LEU A 15 16.75 3.16 17.74
N LYS A 16 17.52 2.90 16.70
CA LYS A 16 17.21 1.89 15.69
C LYS A 16 18.36 0.93 15.46
N ALA A 17 18.07 -0.36 15.38
CA ALA A 17 19.01 -1.38 14.95
C ALA A 17 19.31 -1.21 13.45
N SER A 18 20.60 -1.20 13.06
CA SER A 18 21.02 -1.02 11.65
C SER A 18 20.42 -2.06 10.70
N ASN A 19 20.22 -3.28 11.18
CA ASN A 19 19.62 -4.38 10.43
C ASN A 19 18.17 -4.62 10.83
N GLY A 20 17.55 -3.70 11.61
CA GLY A 20 16.17 -3.77 12.05
C GLY A 20 15.20 -3.34 10.94
N GLY A 21 13.99 -3.90 10.97
CA GLY A 21 12.91 -3.53 10.06
C GLY A 21 11.55 -3.89 10.66
N GLY A 22 10.47 -3.27 10.14
CA GLY A 22 9.11 -3.56 10.58
C GLY A 22 8.84 -3.25 12.07
N GLY A 23 9.48 -2.20 12.62
CA GLY A 23 9.27 -1.75 14.00
C GLY A 23 10.04 -2.54 15.09
N ARG A 24 10.81 -3.55 14.72
CA ARG A 24 11.66 -4.30 15.67
C ARG A 24 13.02 -3.65 15.85
N GLY A 25 13.51 -3.63 17.10
CA GLY A 25 14.77 -2.99 17.43
C GLY A 25 14.69 -1.47 17.40
N MET A 26 13.49 -0.91 17.62
CA MET A 26 13.24 0.53 17.72
C MET A 26 12.81 0.87 19.15
N ARG A 27 13.44 1.91 19.74
CA ARG A 27 13.12 2.39 21.09
C ARG A 27 13.13 3.91 21.15
N ILE A 28 12.11 4.47 21.77
CA ILE A 28 12.03 5.91 22.02
C ILE A 28 12.70 6.21 23.34
N VAL A 29 13.60 7.20 23.34
CA VAL A 29 14.27 7.70 24.53
C VAL A 29 13.88 9.15 24.71
N ASN A 30 13.23 9.46 25.83
CA ASN A 30 12.67 10.78 26.08
C ASN A 30 13.65 11.76 26.74
N CYS A 31 14.66 11.26 27.46
CA CYS A 31 15.62 12.07 28.19
C CYS A 31 17.01 11.41 28.24
N VAL A 32 18.00 12.17 28.63
CA VAL A 32 19.39 11.72 28.63
C VAL A 32 19.69 10.68 29.74
N GLU A 33 18.89 10.71 30.81
CA GLU A 33 19.00 9.79 31.95
C GLU A 33 18.69 8.34 31.52
N ASP A 34 17.72 8.14 30.67
CA ASP A 34 17.29 6.81 30.20
C ASP A 34 18.17 6.26 29.07
N LEU A 35 18.96 7.15 28.42
CA LEU A 35 19.71 6.80 27.22
C LEU A 35 20.62 5.59 27.40
N ALA A 36 21.38 5.54 28.50
CA ALA A 36 22.35 4.48 28.70
C ALA A 36 21.69 3.10 28.83
N LYS A 37 20.60 3.05 29.57
CA LYS A 37 19.80 1.81 29.76
C LYS A 37 19.17 1.35 28.46
N GLU A 38 18.41 2.22 27.80
CA GLU A 38 17.70 1.90 26.58
C GLU A 38 18.64 1.56 25.43
N PHE A 39 19.82 2.18 25.38
CA PHE A 39 20.84 1.89 24.37
C PHE A 39 21.42 0.48 24.51
N GLU A 40 21.78 0.06 25.74
CA GLU A 40 22.29 -1.29 25.99
C GLU A 40 21.20 -2.35 25.77
N GLU A 41 19.96 -2.08 26.14
CA GLU A 41 18.85 -2.97 25.83
C GLU A 41 18.62 -3.10 24.33
N ALA A 42 18.65 -1.99 23.57
CA ALA A 42 18.52 -2.00 22.11
C ALA A 42 19.65 -2.81 21.45
N LYS A 43 20.90 -2.64 21.90
CA LYS A 43 22.05 -3.43 21.43
C LYS A 43 21.85 -4.93 21.66
N ASN A 44 21.45 -5.30 22.87
CA ASN A 44 21.23 -6.70 23.23
C ASN A 44 20.10 -7.33 22.41
N GLU A 45 19.01 -6.59 22.19
CA GLU A 45 17.89 -7.02 21.36
C GLU A 45 18.33 -7.16 19.89
N SER A 46 19.04 -6.17 19.34
CA SER A 46 19.58 -6.19 18.00
C SER A 46 20.52 -7.36 17.76
N LYS A 47 21.44 -7.60 18.71
CA LYS A 47 22.39 -8.73 18.63
C LYS A 47 21.67 -10.07 18.64
N LYS A 48 20.63 -10.22 19.47
CA LYS A 48 19.83 -11.46 19.53
C LYS A 48 18.98 -11.68 18.29
N ALA A 49 18.39 -10.61 17.74
CA ALA A 49 17.45 -10.69 16.64
C ALA A 49 18.13 -10.71 15.27
N PHE A 50 19.23 -9.99 15.10
CA PHE A 50 19.85 -9.72 13.80
C PHE A 50 21.34 -10.11 13.72
N GLY A 51 21.94 -10.54 14.83
CA GLY A 51 23.37 -10.90 14.87
C GLY A 51 24.34 -9.70 14.85
N ASP A 52 23.81 -8.47 14.77
CA ASP A 52 24.59 -7.21 14.78
C ASP A 52 24.09 -6.31 15.92
N ASP A 53 25.00 -5.63 16.59
CA ASP A 53 24.71 -4.74 17.73
C ASP A 53 24.78 -3.26 17.37
N LYS A 54 24.89 -2.92 16.09
CA LYS A 54 24.94 -1.55 15.62
C LYS A 54 23.59 -0.87 15.77
N ILE A 55 23.60 0.23 16.54
CA ILE A 55 22.45 1.10 16.78
C ILE A 55 22.78 2.48 16.23
N PHE A 56 21.85 3.08 15.53
CA PHE A 56 21.91 4.47 15.13
C PHE A 56 20.81 5.29 15.82
N ILE A 57 21.00 6.58 15.89
CA ILE A 57 20.15 7.53 16.60
C ILE A 57 19.50 8.44 15.57
N GLU A 58 18.17 8.55 15.64
CA GLU A 58 17.39 9.49 14.84
C GLU A 58 16.59 10.42 15.76
N LYS A 59 16.27 11.61 15.24
CA LYS A 59 15.30 12.49 15.89
C LYS A 59 13.92 11.82 15.89
N TYR A 60 13.28 11.73 17.05
CA TYR A 60 11.91 11.27 17.16
C TYR A 60 10.95 12.44 17.05
N LEU A 61 10.05 12.39 16.07
CA LEU A 61 9.02 13.40 15.89
C LEU A 61 7.76 12.94 16.63
N ARG A 62 7.31 13.74 17.60
CA ARG A 62 6.04 13.49 18.27
C ARG A 62 4.90 13.95 17.38
N SER A 63 3.92 13.05 17.14
CA SER A 63 2.70 13.38 16.41
C SER A 63 2.95 14.21 15.14
N PRO A 64 3.78 13.75 14.20
CA PRO A 64 4.02 14.49 12.96
C PRO A 64 2.84 14.33 12.02
N LYS A 65 2.74 15.21 11.00
CA LYS A 65 1.98 14.92 9.79
C LYS A 65 2.76 14.00 8.89
N HIS A 66 2.04 13.13 8.17
CA HIS A 66 2.62 12.30 7.12
C HIS A 66 2.19 12.87 5.76
N ILE A 67 3.11 13.51 5.09
CA ILE A 67 2.90 14.17 3.80
C ILE A 67 3.71 13.44 2.74
N GLU A 68 3.10 13.19 1.60
CA GLU A 68 3.77 12.52 0.50
C GLU A 68 3.58 13.27 -0.81
N VAL A 69 4.57 13.19 -1.69
CA VAL A 69 4.57 13.85 -3.01
C VAL A 69 4.57 12.81 -4.09
N GLN A 70 3.57 12.87 -4.96
CA GLN A 70 3.54 12.09 -6.19
C GLN A 70 4.47 12.69 -7.21
N ILE A 71 5.40 11.91 -7.72
CA ILE A 71 6.24 12.29 -8.87
C ILE A 71 5.97 11.42 -10.09
N LEU A 72 6.28 11.98 -11.24
CA LEU A 72 6.27 11.29 -12.52
C LEU A 72 7.49 11.72 -13.32
N GLY A 73 8.29 10.77 -13.78
CA GLY A 73 9.50 11.02 -14.57
C GLY A 73 9.50 10.23 -15.87
N ASP A 74 9.95 10.83 -16.95
CA ASP A 74 10.09 10.17 -18.26
C ASP A 74 11.48 9.59 -18.50
N ASN A 75 11.68 9.03 -19.70
CA ASN A 75 12.97 8.49 -20.12
C ASN A 75 13.97 9.56 -20.60
N TYR A 76 13.56 10.82 -20.66
CA TYR A 76 14.33 11.92 -21.22
C TYR A 76 14.87 12.87 -20.14
N GLY A 77 14.63 12.55 -18.86
CA GLY A 77 15.11 13.33 -17.73
C GLY A 77 14.13 14.42 -17.25
N ASN A 78 12.92 14.49 -17.83
CA ASN A 78 11.88 15.35 -17.32
C ASN A 78 11.26 14.69 -16.08
N VAL A 79 11.08 15.47 -15.01
CA VAL A 79 10.43 15.03 -13.76
C VAL A 79 9.51 16.14 -13.31
N VAL A 80 8.27 15.79 -13.00
CA VAL A 80 7.26 16.68 -12.43
C VAL A 80 6.73 16.12 -11.12
N HIS A 81 6.22 16.99 -10.24
CA HIS A 81 5.38 16.56 -9.12
C HIS A 81 3.90 16.78 -9.45
N LEU A 82 3.05 15.92 -8.92
CA LEU A 82 1.60 15.95 -9.05
C LEU A 82 0.94 16.30 -7.72
N PHE A 83 1.50 17.29 -7.03
CA PHE A 83 1.12 17.75 -5.70
C PHE A 83 1.30 16.71 -4.60
N ASP A 84 0.81 17.08 -3.44
CA ASP A 84 0.96 16.34 -2.19
C ASP A 84 -0.35 15.66 -1.76
N ARG A 85 -0.18 14.68 -0.88
CA ARG A 85 -1.25 14.01 -0.16
C ARG A 85 -0.96 14.08 1.34
N ASP A 86 -1.98 14.33 2.15
CA ASP A 86 -1.89 14.13 3.60
C ASP A 86 -2.40 12.72 3.94
N CYS A 87 -1.51 11.92 4.51
CA CYS A 87 -1.73 10.54 4.92
C CYS A 87 -1.64 10.38 6.44
N SER A 88 -1.88 11.44 7.19
CA SER A 88 -1.73 11.45 8.66
C SER A 88 -2.77 10.62 9.40
N VAL A 89 -3.93 10.36 8.79
CA VAL A 89 -4.98 9.53 9.42
C VAL A 89 -4.59 8.05 9.29
N GLN A 90 -3.88 7.57 10.28
CA GLN A 90 -3.29 6.23 10.31
C GLN A 90 -3.69 5.48 11.57
N ARG A 91 -3.74 4.17 11.49
CA ARG A 91 -3.85 3.25 12.61
C ARG A 91 -2.72 2.25 12.55
N ARG A 92 -1.90 2.18 13.61
CA ARG A 92 -0.71 1.29 13.66
C ARG A 92 0.16 1.40 12.40
N HIS A 93 0.43 2.64 11.96
CA HIS A 93 1.17 2.98 10.74
C HIS A 93 0.52 2.52 9.42
N GLN A 94 -0.75 2.12 9.43
CA GLN A 94 -1.52 1.86 8.22
C GLN A 94 -2.42 3.06 7.91
N LYS A 95 -2.32 3.59 6.70
CA LYS A 95 -3.15 4.69 6.21
C LYS A 95 -4.61 4.24 6.13
N VAL A 96 -5.54 5.05 6.62
CA VAL A 96 -6.99 4.76 6.70
C VAL A 96 -7.80 5.74 5.87
N VAL A 97 -7.45 7.03 5.98
CA VAL A 97 -8.03 8.10 5.18
C VAL A 97 -6.89 8.97 4.66
N GLU A 98 -6.89 9.22 3.37
CA GLU A 98 -5.93 10.09 2.70
C GLU A 98 -6.66 11.21 1.96
N TYR A 99 -6.06 12.38 1.88
CA TYR A 99 -6.63 13.48 1.09
C TYR A 99 -5.56 14.29 0.36
N ALA A 100 -5.98 14.95 -0.69
CA ALA A 100 -5.16 15.84 -1.50
C ALA A 100 -5.94 17.11 -1.88
N PRO A 101 -5.26 18.26 -1.98
CA PRO A 101 -3.90 18.54 -1.52
C PRO A 101 -3.81 18.63 0.01
N ALA A 102 -2.59 18.61 0.57
CA ALA A 102 -2.33 18.75 2.01
C ALA A 102 -2.47 20.22 2.47
N PHE A 103 -3.67 20.76 2.35
CA PHE A 103 -3.98 22.19 2.52
C PHE A 103 -3.68 22.77 3.90
N SER A 104 -3.52 21.92 4.90
CA SER A 104 -3.22 22.33 6.27
C SER A 104 -1.73 22.54 6.54
N VAL A 105 -0.87 22.17 5.58
CA VAL A 105 0.55 22.46 5.62
C VAL A 105 0.79 23.80 4.93
N PRO A 106 1.56 24.72 5.52
CA PRO A 106 1.85 26.01 4.90
C PRO A 106 2.46 25.87 3.49
N ASP A 107 2.11 26.76 2.58
CA ASP A 107 2.59 26.72 1.20
C ASP A 107 4.11 26.76 1.09
N GLU A 108 4.78 27.51 1.97
CA GLU A 108 6.26 27.56 2.03
C GLU A 108 6.85 26.18 2.33
N THR A 109 6.28 25.45 3.30
CA THR A 109 6.71 24.11 3.64
C THR A 109 6.42 23.13 2.50
N ARG A 110 5.25 23.24 1.88
CA ARG A 110 4.87 22.42 0.73
C ARG A 110 5.83 22.63 -0.43
N GLN A 111 6.23 23.90 -0.69
CA GLN A 111 7.20 24.19 -1.75
C GLN A 111 8.57 23.56 -1.45
N ILE A 112 9.05 23.63 -0.21
CA ILE A 112 10.31 22.97 0.20
C ILE A 112 10.22 21.46 -0.07
N ILE A 113 9.08 20.83 0.24
CA ILE A 113 8.82 19.43 0.00
C ILE A 113 8.83 19.10 -1.50
N PHE A 114 8.14 19.90 -2.33
CA PHE A 114 8.11 19.72 -3.80
C PHE A 114 9.50 19.87 -4.43
N ASP A 115 10.23 20.91 -4.07
CA ASP A 115 11.58 21.15 -4.58
C ASP A 115 12.55 20.01 -4.18
N SER A 116 12.39 19.51 -2.96
CA SER A 116 13.19 18.39 -2.45
C SER A 116 12.87 17.10 -3.20
N ALA A 117 11.58 16.82 -3.45
CA ALA A 117 11.14 15.65 -4.20
C ALA A 117 11.67 15.67 -5.64
N ILE A 118 11.54 16.81 -6.35
CA ILE A 118 12.06 16.97 -7.71
C ILE A 118 13.58 16.84 -7.75
N ARG A 119 14.28 17.49 -6.80
CA ARG A 119 15.75 17.43 -6.72
C ARG A 119 16.26 16.01 -6.50
N LEU A 120 15.62 15.26 -5.57
CA LEU A 120 15.97 13.87 -5.28
C LEU A 120 15.71 13.00 -6.52
N ALA A 121 14.53 13.12 -7.13
CA ALA A 121 14.16 12.33 -8.30
C ALA A 121 15.11 12.58 -9.49
N LYS A 122 15.45 13.84 -9.77
CA LYS A 122 16.41 14.20 -10.83
C LYS A 122 17.81 13.64 -10.53
N LYS A 123 18.26 13.71 -9.26
CA LYS A 123 19.60 13.23 -8.88
C LYS A 123 19.78 11.73 -9.11
N VAL A 124 18.72 10.94 -8.98
CA VAL A 124 18.74 9.48 -9.22
C VAL A 124 18.28 9.11 -10.62
N SER A 125 18.02 10.10 -11.50
CA SER A 125 17.46 9.90 -12.84
C SER A 125 16.21 9.01 -12.80
N TYR A 126 15.30 9.36 -11.88
CA TYR A 126 14.10 8.57 -11.63
C TYR A 126 13.17 8.55 -12.84
N ARG A 127 12.58 7.40 -13.11
CA ARG A 127 11.64 7.17 -14.22
C ARG A 127 10.36 6.54 -13.72
N ASN A 128 9.26 6.89 -14.39
CA ASN A 128 7.93 6.40 -14.11
C ASN A 128 7.30 7.04 -12.83
N ALA A 129 6.22 6.47 -12.31
CA ALA A 129 5.55 6.98 -11.12
C ALA A 129 6.27 6.57 -9.83
N GLY A 130 6.41 7.49 -8.91
CA GLY A 130 6.97 7.26 -7.59
C GLY A 130 6.43 8.24 -6.57
N THR A 131 6.62 7.93 -5.30
CA THR A 131 6.17 8.77 -4.20
C THR A 131 7.29 8.98 -3.21
N LEU A 132 7.50 10.23 -2.81
CA LEU A 132 8.42 10.57 -1.72
C LEU A 132 7.60 10.89 -0.48
N GLU A 133 7.95 10.27 0.64
CA GLU A 133 7.26 10.43 1.91
C GLU A 133 8.06 11.33 2.86
N PHE A 134 7.36 12.23 3.54
CA PHE A 134 7.91 13.18 4.50
C PHE A 134 7.10 13.17 5.79
N LEU A 135 7.77 13.37 6.91
CA LEU A 135 7.13 13.80 8.16
C LEU A 135 7.27 15.31 8.29
N VAL A 136 6.20 15.96 8.72
CA VAL A 136 6.20 17.40 9.02
C VAL A 136 5.92 17.55 10.51
N ASP A 137 6.84 18.21 11.23
CA ASP A 137 6.71 18.42 12.67
C ASP A 137 5.74 19.59 13.00
N ALA A 138 5.53 19.83 14.28
CA ALA A 138 4.63 20.89 14.76
C ALA A 138 5.09 22.31 14.36
N ASP A 139 6.38 22.49 14.07
CA ASP A 139 6.98 23.76 13.63
C ASP A 139 6.98 23.87 12.08
N ASN A 140 6.32 22.94 11.39
CA ASN A 140 6.25 22.82 9.94
C ASN A 140 7.60 22.52 9.25
N ASN A 141 8.56 21.92 9.94
CA ASN A 141 9.79 21.46 9.31
C ASN A 141 9.57 20.10 8.65
N PRO A 142 9.88 19.93 7.36
CA PRO A 142 9.75 18.66 6.68
C PRO A 142 11.01 17.81 6.83
N TYR A 143 10.81 16.52 7.06
CA TYR A 143 11.86 15.50 7.16
C TYR A 143 11.56 14.38 6.15
N PHE A 144 12.48 14.13 5.25
CA PHE A 144 12.37 13.01 4.30
C PHE A 144 12.46 11.67 5.04
N ILE A 145 11.56 10.73 4.71
CA ILE A 145 11.57 9.38 5.26
C ILE A 145 12.10 8.39 4.22
N GLU A 146 11.35 8.24 3.13
CA GLU A 146 11.63 7.24 2.12
C GLU A 146 11.04 7.61 0.76
N MET A 147 11.46 6.87 -0.25
CA MET A 147 10.87 6.92 -1.58
C MET A 147 10.29 5.55 -1.92
N ASN A 148 9.03 5.54 -2.33
CA ASN A 148 8.36 4.36 -2.87
C ASN A 148 8.42 4.38 -4.40
N PRO A 149 9.29 3.57 -5.03
CA PRO A 149 9.48 3.57 -6.49
C PRO A 149 8.39 2.74 -7.19
N ARG A 150 7.15 3.04 -6.92
CA ARG A 150 5.96 2.37 -7.42
C ARG A 150 4.73 3.25 -7.27
N ILE A 151 3.62 2.85 -7.89
CA ILE A 151 2.32 3.41 -7.58
C ILE A 151 1.87 3.00 -6.17
N GLN A 152 1.12 3.85 -5.50
CA GLN A 152 0.58 3.60 -4.16
C GLN A 152 -0.94 3.46 -4.18
N VAL A 153 -1.53 2.89 -3.11
CA VAL A 153 -2.97 2.69 -2.97
C VAL A 153 -3.74 4.01 -3.08
N GLU A 154 -3.17 5.09 -2.53
CA GLU A 154 -3.73 6.43 -2.42
C GLU A 154 -3.48 7.33 -3.64
N HIS A 155 -2.93 6.82 -4.74
CA HIS A 155 -2.72 7.58 -5.98
C HIS A 155 -4.00 8.24 -6.51
N THR A 156 -5.14 7.65 -6.21
CA THR A 156 -6.45 8.07 -6.73
C THR A 156 -6.83 9.50 -6.35
N VAL A 157 -6.45 10.00 -5.16
CA VAL A 157 -6.72 11.38 -4.77
C VAL A 157 -5.92 12.37 -5.62
N THR A 158 -4.70 12.00 -6.01
CA THR A 158 -3.88 12.79 -6.94
C THR A 158 -4.50 12.83 -8.33
N GLU A 159 -4.97 11.69 -8.85
CA GLU A 159 -5.66 11.63 -10.14
C GLU A 159 -6.93 12.49 -10.14
N MET A 160 -7.67 12.49 -9.02
CA MET A 160 -8.91 13.28 -8.92
C MET A 160 -8.67 14.80 -8.89
N ILE A 161 -7.56 15.28 -8.30
CA ILE A 161 -7.28 16.72 -8.25
C ILE A 161 -6.51 17.23 -9.47
N THR A 162 -5.85 16.35 -10.23
CA THR A 162 -5.03 16.74 -11.40
C THR A 162 -5.67 16.39 -12.74
N GLY A 163 -6.57 15.38 -12.75
CA GLY A 163 -7.10 14.80 -13.97
C GLY A 163 -6.11 13.96 -14.78
N ILE A 164 -4.92 13.66 -14.20
CA ILE A 164 -3.88 12.86 -14.84
C ILE A 164 -4.05 11.40 -14.43
N ASP A 165 -4.22 10.51 -15.40
CA ASP A 165 -4.24 9.05 -15.21
C ASP A 165 -2.80 8.56 -15.01
N LEU A 166 -2.46 8.23 -13.76
CA LEU A 166 -1.11 7.79 -13.38
C LEU A 166 -0.77 6.42 -13.97
N VAL A 167 -1.73 5.51 -13.98
CA VAL A 167 -1.50 4.15 -14.49
C VAL A 167 -1.29 4.17 -16.01
N GLN A 168 -2.11 4.93 -16.73
CA GLN A 168 -1.93 5.14 -18.17
C GLN A 168 -0.58 5.81 -18.45
N SER A 169 -0.22 6.85 -17.67
CA SER A 169 1.07 7.54 -17.81
C SER A 169 2.25 6.60 -17.57
N GLN A 170 2.16 5.68 -16.61
CA GLN A 170 3.19 4.67 -16.38
C GLN A 170 3.44 3.80 -17.60
N ILE A 171 2.36 3.36 -18.26
CA ILE A 171 2.43 2.50 -19.44
C ILE A 171 3.05 3.29 -20.60
N LEU A 172 2.57 4.50 -20.87
CA LEU A 172 3.06 5.34 -21.95
C LEU A 172 4.54 5.70 -21.78
N ILE A 173 4.98 6.04 -20.56
CA ILE A 173 6.39 6.29 -20.26
C ILE A 173 7.24 5.05 -20.52
N ALA A 174 6.75 3.87 -20.14
CA ALA A 174 7.44 2.61 -20.39
C ALA A 174 7.51 2.27 -21.89
N GLU A 175 6.54 2.69 -22.69
CA GLU A 175 6.55 2.62 -24.15
C GLU A 175 7.47 3.66 -24.82
N GLY A 176 7.99 4.61 -24.06
CA GLY A 176 8.96 5.59 -24.52
C GLY A 176 8.38 6.97 -24.83
N TYR A 177 7.13 7.25 -24.47
CA TYR A 177 6.58 8.58 -24.58
C TYR A 177 7.19 9.54 -23.57
N SER A 178 7.42 10.79 -23.98
CA SER A 178 7.83 11.86 -23.08
C SER A 178 6.62 12.48 -22.37
N LEU A 179 6.86 13.16 -21.25
CA LEU A 179 5.78 13.82 -20.49
C LEU A 179 5.02 14.85 -21.34
N ASP A 180 5.71 15.56 -22.23
CA ASP A 180 5.15 16.59 -23.14
C ASP A 180 4.47 15.99 -24.39
N SER A 181 4.51 14.67 -24.57
CA SER A 181 3.81 14.01 -25.67
C SER A 181 2.31 14.29 -25.61
N LYS A 182 1.64 14.23 -26.77
CA LYS A 182 0.18 14.43 -26.84
C LYS A 182 -0.59 13.39 -26.02
N GLU A 183 -0.03 12.20 -25.91
CA GLU A 183 -0.62 11.04 -25.21
C GLU A 183 -0.64 11.21 -23.70
N ILE A 184 0.41 11.84 -23.11
CA ILE A 184 0.51 12.12 -21.67
C ILE A 184 0.03 13.54 -21.36
N GLY A 185 0.38 14.52 -22.19
CA GLY A 185 -0.15 15.88 -22.13
C GLY A 185 0.37 16.75 -20.99
N ILE A 186 1.61 16.53 -20.53
CA ILE A 186 2.25 17.30 -19.45
C ILE A 186 3.47 18.04 -20.01
N PRO A 187 3.29 19.21 -20.67
CA PRO A 187 4.40 19.94 -21.29
C PRO A 187 5.36 20.61 -20.28
N SER A 188 4.90 20.92 -19.07
CA SER A 188 5.72 21.51 -18.02
C SER A 188 5.06 21.34 -16.66
N GLN A 189 5.81 21.60 -15.58
CA GLN A 189 5.25 21.63 -14.21
C GLN A 189 4.09 22.63 -14.09
N ASP A 190 4.20 23.81 -14.73
CA ASP A 190 3.21 24.88 -14.65
C ASP A 190 1.90 24.55 -15.38
N SER A 191 1.90 23.54 -16.23
CA SER A 191 0.70 23.06 -16.92
C SER A 191 -0.18 22.18 -16.04
N ILE A 192 0.32 21.74 -14.89
CA ILE A 192 -0.40 20.88 -13.98
C ILE A 192 -1.15 21.74 -12.97
N HIS A 193 -2.47 21.58 -12.94
CA HIS A 193 -3.32 22.36 -12.04
C HIS A 193 -3.95 21.47 -10.99
N CYS A 194 -3.98 21.95 -9.75
CA CYS A 194 -4.72 21.32 -8.67
C CYS A 194 -6.15 21.88 -8.66
N ILE A 195 -7.15 21.01 -8.88
CA ILE A 195 -8.56 21.38 -8.95
C ILE A 195 -9.31 20.76 -7.78
N GLY A 196 -9.70 21.60 -6.83
CA GLY A 196 -10.48 21.18 -5.66
C GLY A 196 -9.72 20.27 -4.69
N TYR A 197 -10.48 19.41 -4.02
CA TYR A 197 -9.99 18.52 -2.96
C TYR A 197 -10.54 17.12 -3.16
N ALA A 198 -9.72 16.12 -2.95
CA ALA A 198 -10.13 14.72 -2.99
C ALA A 198 -9.82 14.02 -1.66
N ILE A 199 -10.72 13.14 -1.22
CA ILE A 199 -10.57 12.33 -0.02
C ILE A 199 -10.77 10.87 -0.41
N GLN A 200 -9.84 9.99 -0.08
CA GLN A 200 -9.96 8.54 -0.19
C GLN A 200 -10.21 7.94 1.18
N THR A 201 -11.18 7.06 1.27
CA THR A 201 -11.42 6.20 2.42
C THR A 201 -11.22 4.74 2.05
N ARG A 202 -10.51 4.00 2.88
CA ARG A 202 -10.32 2.55 2.71
C ARG A 202 -11.42 1.79 3.45
N VAL A 203 -12.40 1.29 2.71
CA VAL A 203 -13.46 0.46 3.29
C VAL A 203 -12.97 -0.98 3.40
N THR A 204 -12.92 -1.47 4.64
CA THR A 204 -12.38 -2.79 4.97
C THR A 204 -13.40 -3.66 5.69
N THR A 205 -13.24 -5.00 5.62
CA THR A 205 -14.00 -5.97 6.42
C THR A 205 -13.37 -6.16 7.79
N GLU A 206 -13.31 -5.09 8.56
CA GLU A 206 -12.78 -5.08 9.92
C GLU A 206 -13.85 -4.56 10.88
N ASP A 207 -13.88 -5.11 12.08
CA ASP A 207 -14.80 -4.69 13.14
C ASP A 207 -14.13 -3.67 14.09
N PRO A 208 -14.39 -2.37 13.95
CA PRO A 208 -13.79 -1.37 14.83
C PRO A 208 -14.20 -1.53 16.30
N SER A 209 -15.38 -2.13 16.59
CA SER A 209 -15.82 -2.40 17.96
C SER A 209 -15.02 -3.53 18.62
N ASN A 210 -14.34 -4.35 17.82
CA ASN A 210 -13.53 -5.47 18.27
C ASN A 210 -12.06 -5.30 17.81
N ASN A 211 -11.49 -4.13 18.09
CA ASN A 211 -10.08 -3.80 17.82
C ASN A 211 -9.65 -4.03 16.37
N PHE A 212 -10.57 -3.81 15.41
CA PHE A 212 -10.34 -4.03 13.97
C PHE A 212 -9.95 -5.48 13.63
N LEU A 213 -10.49 -6.45 14.33
CA LEU A 213 -10.35 -7.83 13.89
C LEU A 213 -11.03 -8.00 12.52
N PRO A 214 -10.34 -8.65 11.57
CA PRO A 214 -10.94 -8.98 10.29
C PRO A 214 -12.20 -9.82 10.47
N ASP A 215 -13.28 -9.43 9.81
CA ASP A 215 -14.52 -10.19 9.75
C ASP A 215 -14.60 -10.97 8.44
N THR A 216 -15.18 -12.16 8.48
CA THR A 216 -15.24 -13.08 7.36
C THR A 216 -16.65 -13.57 7.15
N GLY A 217 -17.01 -13.88 5.92
CA GLY A 217 -18.34 -14.36 5.58
C GLY A 217 -18.71 -14.09 4.14
N GLU A 218 -19.94 -14.37 3.75
CA GLU A 218 -20.47 -14.05 2.44
C GLU A 218 -21.13 -12.67 2.47
N ILE A 219 -20.79 -11.81 1.51
CA ILE A 219 -21.47 -10.53 1.30
C ILE A 219 -22.85 -10.82 0.68
N THR A 220 -23.89 -10.77 1.49
CA THR A 220 -25.27 -11.04 1.04
C THR A 220 -25.91 -9.86 0.31
N VAL A 221 -25.48 -8.63 0.61
CA VAL A 221 -25.88 -7.40 -0.08
C VAL A 221 -24.66 -6.51 -0.24
N TYR A 222 -24.41 -6.06 -1.46
CA TYR A 222 -23.47 -4.99 -1.77
C TYR A 222 -24.15 -3.90 -2.58
N ARG A 223 -24.16 -2.68 -2.04
CA ARG A 223 -24.57 -1.47 -2.75
C ARG A 223 -23.61 -0.35 -2.38
N SER A 224 -23.07 0.30 -3.38
CA SER A 224 -22.17 1.45 -3.23
C SER A 224 -22.90 2.78 -3.35
N GLY A 225 -22.35 3.82 -2.78
CA GLY A 225 -22.72 5.19 -3.11
C GLY A 225 -22.15 5.59 -4.47
N SER A 226 -22.85 6.48 -5.17
CA SER A 226 -22.43 6.97 -6.49
C SER A 226 -22.83 8.43 -6.71
N GLY A 227 -22.59 8.94 -7.92
CA GLY A 227 -22.95 10.30 -8.31
C GLY A 227 -21.76 11.23 -8.46
N ASN A 228 -22.06 12.51 -8.74
CA ASN A 228 -21.04 13.50 -9.06
C ASN A 228 -19.98 13.63 -7.95
N GLY A 229 -18.71 13.47 -8.35
CA GLY A 229 -17.56 13.55 -7.45
C GLY A 229 -17.36 12.32 -6.58
N ILE A 230 -17.92 11.17 -6.93
CA ILE A 230 -17.63 9.88 -6.30
C ILE A 230 -17.00 8.95 -7.32
N ARG A 231 -15.82 8.42 -6.96
CA ARG A 231 -15.11 7.36 -7.66
C ARG A 231 -14.95 6.17 -6.72
N LEU A 232 -15.11 4.98 -7.25
CA LEU A 232 -14.91 3.73 -6.53
C LEU A 232 -13.87 2.88 -7.25
N ASP A 233 -12.80 2.57 -6.53
CA ASP A 233 -11.84 1.57 -6.99
C ASP A 233 -12.10 0.28 -6.20
N GLY A 234 -12.85 -0.64 -6.81
CA GLY A 234 -13.29 -1.86 -6.17
C GLY A 234 -12.22 -2.95 -6.15
N GLY A 235 -12.24 -3.73 -5.07
CA GLY A 235 -11.57 -5.02 -4.97
C GLY A 235 -12.58 -6.16 -5.20
N ASN A 236 -12.68 -7.08 -4.25
CA ASN A 236 -13.60 -8.23 -4.31
C ASN A 236 -14.99 -7.95 -3.71
N ALA A 237 -15.49 -6.72 -3.80
CA ALA A 237 -16.76 -6.32 -3.19
C ALA A 237 -17.92 -6.44 -4.19
N TYR A 238 -18.68 -7.51 -4.09
CA TYR A 238 -19.94 -7.74 -4.84
C TYR A 238 -20.86 -8.67 -4.04
N THR A 239 -22.14 -8.66 -4.35
CA THR A 239 -23.11 -9.59 -3.73
C THR A 239 -22.77 -11.03 -4.06
N GLY A 240 -22.65 -11.89 -3.07
CA GLY A 240 -22.19 -13.27 -3.19
C GLY A 240 -20.68 -13.46 -3.04
N ALA A 241 -19.90 -12.38 -2.86
CA ALA A 241 -18.46 -12.52 -2.60
C ALA A 241 -18.22 -13.14 -1.22
N VAL A 242 -17.35 -14.14 -1.19
CA VAL A 242 -16.90 -14.77 0.07
C VAL A 242 -15.63 -14.10 0.56
N ILE A 243 -15.74 -13.43 1.69
CA ILE A 243 -14.60 -12.81 2.37
C ILE A 243 -13.94 -13.84 3.25
N SER A 244 -12.68 -14.12 2.96
CA SER A 244 -11.90 -15.12 3.68
C SER A 244 -10.77 -14.46 4.48
N PRO A 245 -10.29 -15.11 5.56
CA PRO A 245 -9.19 -14.58 6.37
C PRO A 245 -7.82 -14.67 5.66
N PHE A 246 -7.78 -15.21 4.45
CA PHE A 246 -6.55 -15.46 3.71
C PHE A 246 -6.10 -14.28 2.84
N TYR A 247 -6.98 -13.30 2.61
CA TYR A 247 -6.73 -12.10 1.81
C TYR A 247 -6.82 -10.84 2.66
N ASP A 248 -6.31 -9.74 2.12
CA ASP A 248 -6.46 -8.43 2.74
C ASP A 248 -7.93 -8.06 2.89
N SER A 249 -8.23 -7.31 3.94
CA SER A 249 -9.59 -6.90 4.30
C SER A 249 -10.17 -5.79 3.42
N LEU A 250 -9.39 -5.18 2.52
CA LEU A 250 -9.80 -4.06 1.68
C LEU A 250 -10.89 -4.48 0.69
N LEU A 251 -12.09 -3.91 0.83
CA LEU A 251 -13.21 -4.13 -0.08
C LEU A 251 -13.20 -3.15 -1.24
N VAL A 252 -13.08 -1.87 -0.95
CA VAL A 252 -13.17 -0.80 -1.93
C VAL A 252 -12.50 0.46 -1.40
N LYS A 253 -11.82 1.18 -2.28
CA LYS A 253 -11.44 2.57 -2.05
C LYS A 253 -12.60 3.45 -2.52
N ALA A 254 -13.13 4.27 -1.64
CA ALA A 254 -14.13 5.25 -2.01
C ALA A 254 -13.50 6.64 -1.99
N ILE A 255 -13.49 7.28 -3.15
CA ILE A 255 -12.87 8.58 -3.34
C ILE A 255 -13.96 9.59 -3.61
N SER A 256 -13.94 10.70 -2.86
CA SER A 256 -14.81 11.85 -3.05
C SER A 256 -14.00 13.06 -3.54
N HIS A 257 -14.60 13.83 -4.43
CA HIS A 257 -13.98 15.06 -4.96
C HIS A 257 -14.99 16.21 -4.98
N ASP A 258 -14.54 17.39 -4.55
CA ASP A 258 -15.31 18.63 -4.59
C ASP A 258 -14.39 19.85 -4.72
N ARG A 259 -14.97 21.00 -5.00
CA ARG A 259 -14.24 22.28 -5.06
C ARG A 259 -13.72 22.75 -3.71
N THR A 260 -14.36 22.32 -2.62
CA THR A 260 -13.96 22.65 -1.24
C THR A 260 -13.72 21.38 -0.45
N PHE A 261 -12.84 21.44 0.54
CA PHE A 261 -12.57 20.28 1.40
C PHE A 261 -13.82 19.82 2.15
N GLU A 262 -14.59 20.74 2.70
CA GLU A 262 -15.87 20.44 3.38
C GLU A 262 -16.88 19.81 2.41
N GLY A 263 -16.87 20.22 1.15
CA GLY A 263 -17.67 19.61 0.09
C GLY A 263 -17.28 18.16 -0.15
N ALA A 264 -15.97 17.89 -0.25
CA ALA A 264 -15.43 16.53 -0.38
C ALA A 264 -15.77 15.68 0.86
N VAL A 265 -15.64 16.23 2.08
CA VAL A 265 -16.06 15.55 3.33
C VAL A 265 -17.54 15.18 3.29
N ARG A 266 -18.44 16.13 2.96
CA ARG A 266 -19.88 15.83 2.86
C ARG A 266 -20.19 14.74 1.85
N LYS A 267 -19.52 14.76 0.67
CA LYS A 267 -19.68 13.71 -0.34
C LYS A 267 -19.16 12.36 0.15
N SER A 268 -18.02 12.35 0.86
CA SER A 268 -17.47 11.13 1.45
C SER A 268 -18.43 10.52 2.46
N ILE A 269 -18.94 11.32 3.40
CA ILE A 269 -19.94 10.88 4.40
C ILE A 269 -21.20 10.36 3.71
N ARG A 270 -21.70 11.07 2.68
CA ARG A 270 -22.86 10.61 1.91
C ARG A 270 -22.59 9.25 1.26
N ALA A 271 -21.46 9.10 0.58
CA ALA A 271 -21.09 7.83 -0.06
C ALA A 271 -21.01 6.69 0.96
N MET A 272 -20.40 6.93 2.13
CA MET A 272 -20.32 5.94 3.22
C MET A 272 -21.73 5.57 3.75
N ARG A 273 -22.63 6.54 3.93
CA ARG A 273 -24.02 6.30 4.39
C ARG A 273 -24.87 5.57 3.35
N GLU A 274 -24.63 5.80 2.07
CA GLU A 274 -25.32 5.12 0.96
C GLU A 274 -24.80 3.70 0.75
N MET A 275 -23.58 3.40 1.17
CA MET A 275 -23.04 2.04 1.11
C MET A 275 -23.84 1.10 2.00
N ARG A 276 -24.29 0.00 1.41
CA ARG A 276 -24.96 -1.06 2.14
C ARG A 276 -24.24 -2.39 1.89
N ILE A 277 -23.48 -2.79 2.88
CA ILE A 277 -22.74 -4.05 2.88
C ILE A 277 -23.33 -4.90 4.00
N ARG A 278 -23.76 -6.12 3.68
CA ARG A 278 -24.36 -7.05 4.63
C ARG A 278 -23.68 -8.41 4.53
N GLY A 279 -23.72 -9.17 5.63
CA GLY A 279 -23.08 -10.48 5.75
C GLY A 279 -21.69 -10.43 6.38
N VAL A 280 -21.05 -9.25 6.36
CA VAL A 280 -19.79 -8.98 7.06
C VAL A 280 -19.83 -7.62 7.74
N LYS A 281 -19.08 -7.45 8.81
CA LYS A 281 -18.83 -6.15 9.44
C LYS A 281 -17.84 -5.35 8.61
N THR A 282 -17.94 -4.02 8.71
CA THR A 282 -17.04 -3.10 8.01
C THR A 282 -16.63 -1.95 8.91
N ASN A 283 -15.56 -1.27 8.55
CA ASN A 283 -15.09 -0.06 9.24
C ASN A 283 -15.87 1.21 8.88
N ILE A 284 -16.93 1.14 8.06
CA ILE A 284 -17.73 2.30 7.61
C ILE A 284 -18.20 3.19 8.77
N PRO A 285 -18.76 2.69 9.89
CA PRO A 285 -19.17 3.54 10.99
C PRO A 285 -18.02 4.35 11.59
N PHE A 286 -16.85 3.74 11.71
CA PHE A 286 -15.63 4.37 12.17
C PHE A 286 -15.17 5.47 11.19
N LEU A 287 -15.16 5.18 9.88
CA LEU A 287 -14.82 6.16 8.85
C LEU A 287 -15.75 7.39 8.90
N ILE A 288 -17.04 7.19 9.13
CA ILE A 288 -17.99 8.28 9.28
C ILE A 288 -17.65 9.14 10.51
N ASN A 289 -17.25 8.54 11.64
CA ASN A 289 -16.82 9.29 12.82
C ASN A 289 -15.54 10.10 12.53
N VAL A 290 -14.56 9.51 11.85
CA VAL A 290 -13.34 10.23 11.42
C VAL A 290 -13.69 11.42 10.55
N LEU A 291 -14.51 11.24 9.53
CA LEU A 291 -14.90 12.30 8.58
C LEU A 291 -15.72 13.44 9.24
N ASN A 292 -16.48 13.15 10.29
CA ASN A 292 -17.24 14.15 11.04
C ASN A 292 -16.42 14.83 12.13
N HIS A 293 -15.23 14.34 12.46
CA HIS A 293 -14.46 14.87 13.57
C HIS A 293 -13.89 16.25 13.24
N PRO A 294 -14.03 17.25 14.14
CA PRO A 294 -13.56 18.62 13.88
C PRO A 294 -12.06 18.70 13.56
N THR A 295 -11.23 17.87 14.18
CA THR A 295 -9.80 17.81 13.90
C THR A 295 -9.52 17.42 12.45
N PHE A 296 -10.28 16.46 11.90
CA PHE A 296 -10.18 16.06 10.49
C PHE A 296 -10.66 17.17 9.55
N ILE A 297 -11.84 17.71 9.81
CA ILE A 297 -12.43 18.79 8.98
C ILE A 297 -11.51 20.02 8.89
N ASN A 298 -10.79 20.32 9.97
CA ASN A 298 -9.85 21.44 10.02
C ASN A 298 -8.43 21.05 9.52
N GLY A 299 -8.21 19.84 9.01
CA GLY A 299 -6.92 19.36 8.55
C GLY A 299 -5.84 19.23 9.64
N LYS A 300 -6.22 19.13 10.90
CA LYS A 300 -5.30 19.12 12.07
C LYS A 300 -4.98 17.71 12.56
N CYS A 301 -5.19 16.69 11.74
CA CYS A 301 -4.78 15.33 12.08
C CYS A 301 -3.27 15.18 12.03
N TYR A 302 -2.75 14.42 12.98
CA TYR A 302 -1.40 13.91 13.06
C TYR A 302 -1.42 12.39 13.03
N THR A 303 -0.28 11.75 12.91
CA THR A 303 -0.19 10.28 12.85
C THR A 303 -0.73 9.56 14.08
N THR A 304 -0.82 10.25 15.22
CA THR A 304 -1.40 9.74 16.48
C THR A 304 -2.90 10.00 16.63
N PHE A 305 -3.54 10.69 15.68
CA PHE A 305 -4.92 11.15 15.80
C PHE A 305 -5.91 10.05 16.20
N ILE A 306 -5.84 8.89 15.57
CA ILE A 306 -6.78 7.77 15.87
C ILE A 306 -6.54 7.23 17.29
N GLU A 307 -5.28 7.13 17.71
CA GLU A 307 -4.90 6.59 19.01
C GLU A 307 -5.28 7.54 20.17
N GLU A 308 -5.21 8.84 19.90
CA GLU A 308 -5.49 9.90 20.87
C GLU A 308 -6.97 10.30 20.93
N THR A 309 -7.85 9.73 20.08
CA THR A 309 -9.26 10.11 19.93
C THR A 309 -10.20 8.92 20.18
N PRO A 310 -10.41 8.52 21.43
CA PRO A 310 -11.25 7.35 21.76
C PRO A 310 -12.72 7.47 21.30
N GLU A 311 -13.23 8.68 21.14
CA GLU A 311 -14.60 8.95 20.67
C GLU A 311 -14.85 8.44 19.25
N LEU A 312 -13.82 8.26 18.42
CA LEU A 312 -13.95 7.68 17.09
C LEU A 312 -14.49 6.25 17.12
N PHE A 313 -14.32 5.55 18.25
CA PHE A 313 -14.75 4.17 18.46
C PHE A 313 -16.17 4.08 19.08
N GLN A 314 -16.82 5.21 19.35
CA GLN A 314 -18.23 5.24 19.78
C GLN A 314 -19.13 5.08 18.55
N LEU A 315 -19.34 3.83 18.14
CA LEU A 315 -20.07 3.50 16.93
C LEU A 315 -21.58 3.52 17.18
N GLU A 316 -22.32 4.22 16.31
CA GLU A 316 -23.78 4.12 16.32
C GLU A 316 -24.20 2.70 15.95
N GLN A 317 -24.97 2.07 16.83
CA GLN A 317 -25.52 0.74 16.54
C GLN A 317 -26.56 0.84 15.42
N SER A 318 -26.33 0.14 14.32
CA SER A 318 -27.34 0.01 13.27
C SER A 318 -28.61 -0.64 13.82
N GLN A 319 -29.72 0.07 13.74
CA GLN A 319 -31.06 -0.44 14.16
C GLN A 319 -31.66 -1.40 13.10
N ASP A 320 -30.89 -2.28 12.55
CA ASP A 320 -31.38 -3.24 11.56
C ASP A 320 -32.01 -4.46 12.25
N ARG A 321 -33.32 -4.36 12.51
CA ARG A 321 -34.10 -5.43 13.11
C ARG A 321 -34.11 -6.69 12.25
N ALA A 322 -34.11 -6.53 10.92
CA ALA A 322 -34.12 -7.66 10.00
C ALA A 322 -32.81 -8.47 10.07
N THR A 323 -31.66 -7.80 10.14
CA THR A 323 -30.37 -8.47 10.34
C THR A 323 -30.32 -9.22 11.67
N LYS A 324 -30.81 -8.60 12.77
CA LYS A 324 -30.85 -9.27 14.09
C LYS A 324 -31.75 -10.50 14.10
N ILE A 325 -32.87 -10.48 13.36
CA ILE A 325 -33.74 -11.66 13.22
C ILE A 325 -33.04 -12.74 12.39
N ILE A 326 -32.37 -12.36 11.30
CA ILE A 326 -31.61 -13.29 10.43
C ILE A 326 -30.43 -13.87 11.19
N GLU A 327 -29.68 -13.06 11.97
CA GLU A 327 -28.60 -13.54 12.84
C GLU A 327 -29.13 -14.53 13.88
N PHE A 328 -30.26 -14.23 14.53
CA PHE A 328 -30.89 -15.14 15.48
C PHE A 328 -31.34 -16.45 14.82
N LEU A 329 -31.96 -16.38 13.65
CA LEU A 329 -32.38 -17.56 12.89
C LEU A 329 -31.16 -18.34 12.37
N GLY A 330 -30.14 -17.62 11.89
CA GLY A 330 -28.88 -18.21 11.44
C GLY A 330 -28.12 -18.91 12.56
N ASP A 331 -28.03 -18.28 13.73
CA ASP A 331 -27.43 -18.90 14.92
C ASP A 331 -28.19 -20.18 15.33
N ARG A 332 -29.52 -20.16 15.29
CA ARG A 332 -30.35 -21.34 15.56
C ARG A 332 -30.17 -22.43 14.51
N ILE A 333 -29.98 -22.10 13.24
CA ILE A 333 -29.81 -23.05 12.13
C ILE A 333 -28.39 -23.59 12.09
N VAL A 334 -27.38 -22.74 12.32
CA VAL A 334 -25.95 -23.08 12.17
C VAL A 334 -25.42 -23.78 13.40
N ASN A 335 -25.84 -23.40 14.60
CA ASN A 335 -25.43 -24.05 15.85
C ASN A 335 -26.26 -25.30 16.19
N SER A 336 -27.37 -25.54 15.50
CA SER A 336 -27.96 -26.88 15.41
C SER A 336 -27.24 -27.64 14.28
N ASN A 337 -26.62 -28.77 14.59
CA ASN A 337 -25.68 -29.63 13.83
C ASN A 337 -25.86 -29.88 12.32
N ASN A 338 -26.59 -29.04 11.58
CA ASN A 338 -26.92 -29.17 10.15
C ASN A 338 -26.63 -27.91 9.32
N GLY A 339 -25.60 -27.16 9.66
CA GLY A 339 -25.16 -25.98 8.85
C GLY A 339 -24.81 -26.37 7.41
N PRO A 340 -25.13 -25.53 6.41
CA PRO A 340 -24.72 -25.79 5.04
C PRO A 340 -23.19 -25.87 4.96
N LYS A 341 -22.70 -26.98 4.43
CA LYS A 341 -21.27 -27.12 4.10
C LYS A 341 -20.96 -26.07 3.03
N GLY A 342 -20.06 -25.14 3.34
CA GLY A 342 -19.61 -24.14 2.39
C GLY A 342 -19.17 -24.82 1.08
N PHE A 343 -19.78 -24.43 -0.03
CA PHE A 343 -19.37 -24.86 -1.35
C PHE A 343 -18.10 -24.11 -1.74
N PHE A 344 -16.95 -24.79 -1.67
CA PHE A 344 -15.76 -24.35 -2.38
C PHE A 344 -15.85 -24.84 -3.82
N GLU A 345 -16.22 -23.98 -4.74
CA GLU A 345 -15.98 -24.27 -6.15
C GLU A 345 -14.46 -24.32 -6.38
N ASN A 346 -13.97 -25.51 -6.64
CA ASN A 346 -12.61 -25.68 -7.14
C ASN A 346 -12.51 -24.96 -8.48
N ARG A 347 -11.83 -23.81 -8.54
CA ARG A 347 -11.57 -23.14 -9.80
C ARG A 347 -10.81 -24.09 -10.71
N VAL A 348 -11.41 -24.41 -11.84
CA VAL A 348 -10.80 -25.26 -12.86
C VAL A 348 -9.72 -24.43 -13.56
N LEU A 349 -8.46 -24.81 -13.39
CA LEU A 349 -7.36 -24.23 -14.16
C LEU A 349 -7.59 -24.53 -15.65
N PRO A 350 -7.29 -23.60 -16.56
CA PRO A 350 -7.31 -23.87 -17.99
C PRO A 350 -6.49 -25.12 -18.30
N LYS A 351 -7.04 -26.01 -19.13
CA LYS A 351 -6.30 -27.18 -19.59
C LYS A 351 -5.14 -26.73 -20.43
N TYR A 352 -3.97 -27.24 -20.19
CA TYR A 352 -2.77 -27.02 -21.00
C TYR A 352 -2.01 -28.32 -21.17
N ASP A 353 -1.35 -28.44 -22.30
CA ASP A 353 -0.45 -29.56 -22.57
C ASP A 353 0.87 -29.33 -21.86
N LYS A 354 1.21 -30.20 -20.94
CA LYS A 354 2.48 -30.13 -20.17
C LYS A 354 3.71 -30.48 -21.01
N GLU A 355 3.50 -31.21 -22.08
CA GLU A 355 4.56 -31.65 -22.99
C GLU A 355 4.78 -30.68 -24.16
N ALA A 356 3.89 -29.69 -24.33
CA ALA A 356 4.05 -28.68 -25.35
C ALA A 356 5.37 -27.90 -25.16
N PRO A 357 6.14 -27.70 -26.22
CA PRO A 357 7.38 -26.95 -26.13
C PRO A 357 7.09 -25.50 -25.75
N VAL A 358 7.75 -25.03 -24.70
CA VAL A 358 7.67 -23.63 -24.22
C VAL A 358 8.99 -22.94 -24.55
N TYR A 359 8.93 -21.74 -25.10
CA TYR A 359 10.08 -20.88 -25.34
C TYR A 359 9.84 -19.52 -24.71
N GLY A 360 10.65 -19.16 -23.73
CA GLY A 360 10.51 -17.92 -22.98
C GLY A 360 11.76 -17.03 -22.97
N ALA A 361 11.69 -15.93 -22.28
CA ALA A 361 12.78 -14.95 -22.21
C ALA A 361 14.08 -15.52 -21.65
N ARG A 362 14.02 -16.56 -20.81
CA ARG A 362 15.23 -17.22 -20.30
C ARG A 362 15.95 -18.01 -21.37
N ASP A 363 15.24 -18.67 -22.27
CA ASP A 363 15.86 -19.43 -23.37
C ASP A 363 16.60 -18.47 -24.30
N GLU A 364 16.03 -17.30 -24.54
CA GLU A 364 16.69 -16.26 -25.31
C GLU A 364 17.90 -15.69 -24.57
N PHE A 365 17.83 -15.45 -23.28
CA PHE A 365 18.97 -15.05 -22.45
C PHE A 365 20.11 -16.05 -22.51
N LEU A 366 19.80 -17.36 -22.39
CA LEU A 366 20.81 -18.43 -22.49
C LEU A 366 21.42 -18.54 -23.87
N LYS A 367 20.65 -18.26 -24.93
CA LYS A 367 21.13 -18.29 -26.32
C LYS A 367 22.03 -17.10 -26.66
N LEU A 368 21.65 -15.89 -26.22
CA LEU A 368 22.40 -14.66 -26.56
C LEU A 368 23.57 -14.38 -25.61
N GLY A 369 23.48 -14.89 -24.38
CA GLY A 369 24.37 -14.50 -23.30
C GLY A 369 24.03 -13.14 -22.70
N PRO A 370 24.61 -12.79 -21.52
CA PRO A 370 24.22 -11.61 -20.75
C PRO A 370 24.37 -10.28 -21.49
N LYS A 371 25.49 -10.14 -22.25
CA LYS A 371 25.85 -8.87 -22.91
C LYS A 371 24.86 -8.53 -24.03
N ASP A 372 24.67 -9.48 -24.95
CA ASP A 372 23.82 -9.28 -26.13
C ASP A 372 22.34 -9.23 -25.74
N PHE A 373 21.94 -10.01 -24.73
CA PHE A 373 20.58 -9.93 -24.19
C PHE A 373 20.28 -8.57 -23.56
N MET A 374 21.22 -8.01 -22.79
CA MET A 374 21.06 -6.66 -22.22
C MET A 374 21.02 -5.58 -23.31
N GLN A 375 21.84 -5.73 -24.37
CA GLN A 375 21.78 -4.79 -25.49
C GLN A 375 20.43 -4.85 -26.20
N LYS A 376 19.92 -6.06 -26.45
CA LYS A 376 18.59 -6.26 -27.02
C LYS A 376 17.48 -5.59 -26.21
N ILE A 377 17.55 -5.68 -24.85
CA ILE A 377 16.57 -5.01 -23.99
C ILE A 377 16.66 -3.49 -24.14
N LYS A 378 17.87 -2.92 -24.16
CA LYS A 378 18.11 -1.49 -24.32
C LYS A 378 17.59 -0.94 -25.65
N ASP A 379 17.72 -1.74 -26.71
CA ASP A 379 17.32 -1.35 -28.07
C ASP A 379 15.85 -1.64 -28.38
N ALA A 380 15.16 -2.31 -27.45
CA ALA A 380 13.79 -2.73 -27.66
C ALA A 380 12.84 -1.52 -27.68
N LYS A 381 11.95 -1.50 -28.67
CA LYS A 381 10.86 -0.51 -28.83
C LYS A 381 9.51 -1.11 -28.40
N LYS A 382 9.50 -2.05 -27.48
CA LYS A 382 8.29 -2.70 -26.96
C LYS A 382 8.30 -2.70 -25.44
N LEU A 383 7.10 -2.71 -24.87
CA LEU A 383 6.90 -2.86 -23.44
C LEU A 383 7.29 -4.29 -23.02
N TYR A 384 8.08 -4.39 -21.96
CA TYR A 384 8.33 -5.64 -21.26
C TYR A 384 7.50 -5.72 -20.00
N VAL A 385 6.80 -6.81 -19.81
CA VAL A 385 5.90 -7.02 -18.67
C VAL A 385 6.48 -8.07 -17.74
N THR A 386 6.59 -7.73 -16.46
CA THR A 386 6.96 -8.65 -15.38
C THR A 386 5.73 -8.97 -14.55
N ASP A 387 5.44 -10.26 -14.35
CA ASP A 387 4.41 -10.70 -13.41
C ASP A 387 4.98 -10.70 -11.99
N THR A 388 4.26 -10.07 -11.06
CA THR A 388 4.67 -9.95 -9.66
C THR A 388 3.84 -10.82 -8.71
N THR A 389 2.98 -11.68 -9.23
CA THR A 389 2.04 -12.49 -8.44
C THR A 389 2.74 -13.32 -7.36
N MET A 390 3.87 -13.95 -7.69
CA MET A 390 4.58 -14.83 -6.77
C MET A 390 5.41 -14.09 -5.71
N ARG A 391 5.63 -12.79 -5.86
CA ARG A 391 6.32 -11.96 -4.87
C ARG A 391 5.39 -10.93 -4.25
N ASP A 392 5.00 -9.89 -4.98
CA ASP A 392 4.31 -8.74 -4.43
C ASP A 392 2.84 -9.04 -4.10
N ALA A 393 2.10 -9.68 -5.00
CA ALA A 393 0.71 -9.99 -4.75
C ALA A 393 0.53 -10.91 -3.52
N GLN A 394 1.37 -11.95 -3.36
CA GLN A 394 1.31 -12.78 -2.15
C GLN A 394 1.68 -12.02 -0.87
N GLN A 395 2.57 -11.04 -0.97
CA GLN A 395 3.01 -10.24 0.17
C GLN A 395 1.97 -9.19 0.55
N SER A 396 1.39 -8.51 -0.44
CA SER A 396 0.53 -7.35 -0.25
C SER A 396 -0.94 -7.70 -0.13
N LEU A 397 -1.40 -8.78 -0.78
CA LEU A 397 -2.82 -9.13 -0.87
C LEU A 397 -3.22 -10.35 -0.03
N MET A 398 -2.26 -11.18 0.39
CA MET A 398 -2.56 -12.42 1.13
C MET A 398 -2.11 -12.34 2.59
N ALA A 399 -3.07 -12.36 3.51
CA ALA A 399 -2.80 -12.28 4.94
C ALA A 399 -1.98 -13.48 5.46
N THR A 400 -2.18 -14.67 4.90
CA THR A 400 -1.55 -15.91 5.36
C THR A 400 -0.29 -16.31 4.63
N ARG A 401 0.03 -15.64 3.54
CA ARG A 401 1.16 -15.95 2.65
C ARG A 401 1.01 -17.30 1.92
N MET A 402 1.66 -17.43 0.77
CA MET A 402 1.68 -18.69 0.01
C MET A 402 2.86 -19.56 0.41
N ARG A 403 2.59 -20.81 0.71
CA ARG A 403 3.64 -21.82 0.94
C ARG A 403 4.34 -22.17 -0.37
N SER A 404 5.56 -22.69 -0.29
CA SER A 404 6.30 -23.17 -1.47
C SER A 404 5.51 -24.20 -2.28
N LYS A 405 4.74 -25.05 -1.61
CA LYS A 405 3.86 -26.04 -2.26
C LYS A 405 2.82 -25.37 -3.15
N ASP A 406 2.20 -24.30 -2.68
CA ASP A 406 1.11 -23.60 -3.38
C ASP A 406 1.67 -22.86 -4.63
N LEU A 407 2.78 -22.15 -4.47
CA LEU A 407 3.50 -21.50 -5.58
C LEU A 407 3.95 -22.54 -6.64
N CYS A 408 4.49 -23.66 -6.18
CA CYS A 408 4.91 -24.76 -7.06
C CYS A 408 3.74 -25.40 -7.82
N GLY A 409 2.54 -25.40 -7.24
CA GLY A 409 1.32 -25.85 -7.91
C GLY A 409 0.97 -25.03 -9.14
N ALA A 410 1.16 -23.70 -9.06
CA ALA A 410 0.88 -22.77 -10.17
C ALA A 410 2.03 -22.67 -11.17
N ALA A 411 3.29 -22.95 -10.75
CA ALA A 411 4.49 -22.62 -11.51
C ALA A 411 4.57 -23.25 -12.92
N TYR A 412 4.10 -24.48 -13.09
CA TYR A 412 4.08 -25.10 -14.42
C TYR A 412 3.14 -24.39 -15.39
N ALA A 413 1.94 -24.05 -14.91
CA ALA A 413 0.96 -23.31 -15.70
C ALA A 413 1.49 -21.90 -16.03
N THR A 414 2.11 -21.24 -15.06
CA THR A 414 2.77 -19.95 -15.26
C THR A 414 3.81 -20.01 -16.35
N ASN A 415 4.69 -21.02 -16.35
CA ASN A 415 5.70 -21.20 -17.39
C ASN A 415 5.09 -21.39 -18.78
N ALA A 416 3.98 -22.13 -18.87
CA ALA A 416 3.33 -22.42 -20.13
C ALA A 416 2.52 -21.24 -20.68
N PHE A 417 1.75 -20.56 -19.83
CA PHE A 417 0.85 -19.49 -20.28
C PHE A 417 1.52 -18.11 -20.38
N MET A 418 2.57 -17.88 -19.61
CA MET A 418 3.25 -16.59 -19.54
C MET A 418 4.57 -16.56 -20.32
N GLN A 419 4.73 -17.38 -21.34
CA GLN A 419 5.95 -17.42 -22.16
C GLN A 419 6.27 -16.07 -22.84
N ASN A 420 5.29 -15.21 -23.05
CA ASN A 420 5.46 -13.87 -23.60
C ASN A 420 5.80 -12.81 -22.53
N ALA A 421 5.70 -13.13 -21.24
CA ALA A 421 6.16 -12.24 -20.20
C ALA A 421 7.68 -12.15 -20.20
N PHE A 422 8.20 -10.97 -19.85
CA PHE A 422 9.64 -10.78 -19.73
C PHE A 422 10.21 -11.59 -18.56
N SER A 423 9.55 -11.49 -17.40
CA SER A 423 9.98 -12.22 -16.20
C SER A 423 8.81 -12.45 -15.24
N VAL A 424 9.04 -13.31 -14.25
CA VAL A 424 8.17 -13.49 -13.09
C VAL A 424 8.97 -13.12 -11.85
N GLU A 425 8.51 -12.14 -11.11
CA GLU A 425 9.11 -11.79 -9.83
C GLU A 425 8.66 -12.80 -8.77
N ALA A 426 9.57 -13.67 -8.36
CA ALA A 426 9.29 -14.72 -7.38
C ALA A 426 10.26 -14.69 -6.19
N TRP A 427 11.19 -13.75 -6.18
CA TRP A 427 12.24 -13.62 -5.19
C TRP A 427 12.52 -12.18 -4.82
N GLY A 428 12.92 -11.94 -3.56
CA GLY A 428 13.28 -10.64 -3.02
C GLY A 428 13.41 -10.70 -1.50
N GLY A 429 13.85 -9.63 -0.87
CA GLY A 429 14.05 -9.55 0.58
C GLY A 429 12.81 -9.93 1.38
N ALA A 430 11.66 -9.40 0.99
CA ALA A 430 10.39 -9.69 1.66
C ALA A 430 9.92 -11.14 1.47
N THR A 431 10.17 -11.75 0.30
CA THR A 431 9.87 -13.17 0.06
C THR A 431 10.78 -14.07 0.89
N TYR A 432 12.06 -13.70 1.00
CA TYR A 432 13.01 -14.38 1.87
C TYR A 432 12.53 -14.36 3.32
N ASP A 433 12.22 -13.18 3.84
CA ASP A 433 11.74 -13.00 5.21
C ASP A 433 10.44 -13.76 5.48
N THR A 434 9.48 -13.68 4.56
CA THR A 434 8.20 -14.41 4.65
C THR A 434 8.40 -15.92 4.73
N ALA A 435 9.22 -16.49 3.84
CA ALA A 435 9.48 -17.92 3.83
C ALA A 435 10.18 -18.37 5.11
N TYR A 436 11.21 -17.66 5.52
CA TYR A 436 12.02 -18.03 6.69
C TYR A 436 11.30 -17.77 8.00
N ARG A 437 10.76 -16.57 8.20
CA ARG A 437 10.20 -16.10 9.47
C ARG A 437 8.81 -16.65 9.74
N PHE A 438 7.91 -16.58 8.76
CA PHE A 438 6.50 -16.90 8.95
C PHE A 438 6.17 -18.34 8.57
N LEU A 439 6.66 -18.81 7.43
CA LEU A 439 6.32 -20.14 6.91
C LEU A 439 7.24 -21.25 7.38
N LYS A 440 8.38 -20.90 7.99
CA LYS A 440 9.41 -21.87 8.42
C LYS A 440 9.91 -22.74 7.27
N GLU A 441 9.96 -22.17 6.07
CA GLU A 441 10.44 -22.82 4.86
C GLU A 441 11.80 -22.24 4.44
N SER A 442 12.64 -23.08 3.80
CA SER A 442 13.90 -22.59 3.20
C SER A 442 13.60 -21.71 1.99
N PRO A 443 13.94 -20.42 2.02
CA PRO A 443 13.75 -19.54 0.88
C PRO A 443 14.56 -19.99 -0.34
N TRP A 444 15.76 -20.49 -0.16
CA TRP A 444 16.61 -21.01 -1.23
C TRP A 444 16.00 -22.24 -1.91
N LYS A 445 15.44 -23.17 -1.10
CA LYS A 445 14.74 -24.33 -1.63
C LYS A 445 13.50 -23.96 -2.43
N ARG A 446 12.79 -22.93 -1.98
CA ARG A 446 11.67 -22.35 -2.72
C ARG A 446 12.10 -21.87 -4.11
N LEU A 447 13.16 -21.07 -4.18
CA LEU A 447 13.70 -20.57 -5.44
C LEU A 447 14.12 -21.71 -6.39
N GLU A 448 14.84 -22.70 -5.86
CA GLU A 448 15.27 -23.90 -6.62
C GLU A 448 14.05 -24.66 -7.20
N LEU A 449 13.02 -24.86 -6.40
CA LEU A 449 11.79 -25.54 -6.81
C LEU A 449 11.04 -24.77 -7.91
N LEU A 450 10.94 -23.45 -7.76
CA LEU A 450 10.31 -22.59 -8.77
C LEU A 450 11.12 -22.61 -10.07
N ARG A 451 12.44 -22.45 -10.00
CA ARG A 451 13.33 -22.55 -11.18
C ARG A 451 13.17 -23.86 -11.92
N LYS A 452 13.06 -24.97 -11.20
CA LYS A 452 12.85 -26.30 -11.80
C LYS A 452 11.52 -26.40 -12.56
N ARG A 453 10.47 -25.70 -12.10
CA ARG A 453 9.13 -25.74 -12.68
C ARG A 453 8.87 -24.65 -13.74
N MET A 454 9.70 -23.62 -13.74
CA MET A 454 9.67 -22.54 -14.73
C MET A 454 11.03 -22.44 -15.45
N PRO A 455 11.42 -23.48 -16.22
CA PRO A 455 12.73 -23.53 -16.82
C PRO A 455 12.94 -22.46 -17.90
N ASN A 456 11.88 -22.02 -18.57
CA ASN A 456 11.94 -21.11 -19.72
C ASN A 456 11.70 -19.63 -19.34
N THR A 457 11.24 -19.37 -18.11
CA THR A 457 10.91 -18.03 -17.62
C THR A 457 12.08 -17.40 -16.88
N LEU A 458 12.34 -16.10 -17.06
CA LEU A 458 13.23 -15.34 -16.17
C LEU A 458 12.55 -15.16 -14.79
N ILE A 459 13.32 -15.36 -13.72
CA ILE A 459 12.92 -15.15 -12.33
C ILE A 459 13.86 -14.12 -11.74
#